data_a1d1f8a1e2af13cfb5762308c47afb45
#
_entry.id   a1d1f8a1e2af13cfb5762308c47afb45
#
_cell.length_a   1.000
_cell.length_b   1.000
_cell.length_c   1.000
_cell.angle_alpha   90.00
_cell.angle_beta   90.00
_cell.angle_gamma   90.00
#
_symmetry.space_group_name_H-M   'P 1'
#
loop_
_entity.id
_entity.type
_entity.pdbx_description
1 polymer ?
#
loop_
_entity_poly.entity_id
_entity_poly.type
_entity_poly.pdbx_seq_one_letter_code
_entity_poly.pdbx_strand_id
1 'polypeptide(L)'
;MRILELNEDTKKDILTNLLKRSPNSYGEYEGRVNSIIEEIKQKRDEAVFEYTKKFDGYDLNAKNIMVTQDEIDRAYEEIDDELVKVIRKALVNIRDYHAKQKRNSWFDANPKGTILGQKITPLEKVGVYVPGGKAAYPSSVLMNVIPAKVAGVSQIIMCTPPGKDGHIYCGTLVAAKEAGVDVIYKVGGAQAIAAMAYGTESVPKVDKIVGPGNIYVALAKKAVYGQVGIDSIAGPSEIMVLADETANPRFVAADLLSQAEHDELASAILVTTSKELAKKVSEEIDGFLNKLSRKEIMEKSIQNYGYILIAKDMEEAVDVVNEIASEHLEIVTKDPFKTMTGIRNAGAIFLGEYSSEPLGDYFAGPNHVLPTNGTAKFFSPLEVDDFIKKSSIISYSREALCEIHEDIEKFAKAEGLTAHANSIKVRFEK
;
A
#
# COMPACT_ATOMS: atom_id res chain seq x y z
N MET A 1 -20.50 18.19 -8.27
CA MET A 1 -19.10 18.50 -7.91
C MET A 1 -18.79 19.98 -8.06
N ARG A 2 -17.70 20.50 -7.40
CA ARG A 2 -17.24 21.90 -7.55
C ARG A 2 -16.45 22.04 -8.85
N ILE A 3 -16.91 22.90 -9.76
CA ILE A 3 -16.21 23.20 -11.02
C ILE A 3 -15.43 24.49 -10.81
N LEU A 4 -14.10 24.46 -10.97
CA LEU A 4 -13.20 25.57 -10.71
C LEU A 4 -12.23 25.77 -11.88
N GLU A 5 -12.01 27.02 -12.26
CA GLU A 5 -10.90 27.39 -13.14
C GLU A 5 -9.58 27.24 -12.37
N LEU A 6 -8.61 26.59 -12.98
CA LEU A 6 -7.32 26.38 -12.35
C LEU A 6 -6.53 27.71 -12.34
N ASN A 7 -6.01 28.05 -11.17
CA ASN A 7 -5.07 29.14 -10.94
C ASN A 7 -4.31 28.87 -9.64
N GLU A 8 -3.31 29.67 -9.31
CA GLU A 8 -2.45 29.46 -8.13
C GLU A 8 -3.24 29.42 -6.79
N ASP A 9 -4.28 30.27 -6.64
CA ASP A 9 -5.07 30.29 -5.42
C ASP A 9 -5.95 29.05 -5.27
N THR A 10 -6.69 28.65 -6.34
CA THR A 10 -7.52 27.43 -6.32
C THR A 10 -6.68 26.17 -6.12
N LYS A 11 -5.50 26.12 -6.72
CA LYS A 11 -4.54 25.02 -6.56
C LYS A 11 -4.07 24.91 -5.11
N LYS A 12 -3.66 26.01 -4.49
CA LYS A 12 -3.23 26.06 -3.08
C LYS A 12 -4.35 25.65 -2.12
N ASP A 13 -5.58 26.10 -2.37
CA ASP A 13 -6.74 25.77 -1.54
C ASP A 13 -7.08 24.28 -1.62
N ILE A 14 -7.02 23.68 -2.83
CA ILE A 14 -7.26 22.26 -3.03
C ILE A 14 -6.20 21.43 -2.31
N LEU A 15 -4.92 21.72 -2.53
CA LEU A 15 -3.82 21.02 -1.85
C LEU A 15 -3.96 21.10 -0.33
N THR A 16 -4.27 22.29 0.19
CA THR A 16 -4.49 22.48 1.64
C THR A 16 -5.67 21.64 2.13
N ASN A 17 -6.76 21.56 1.36
CA ASN A 17 -7.93 20.76 1.74
C ASN A 17 -7.65 19.26 1.69
N LEU A 18 -6.92 18.79 0.67
CA LEU A 18 -6.52 17.37 0.56
C LEU A 18 -5.62 16.95 1.73
N LEU A 19 -4.68 17.79 2.14
CA LEU A 19 -3.77 17.50 3.26
C LEU A 19 -4.48 17.38 4.61
N LYS A 20 -5.68 17.96 4.80
CA LYS A 20 -6.48 17.76 6.02
C LYS A 20 -6.87 16.32 6.26
N ARG A 21 -6.89 15.49 5.22
CA ARG A 21 -7.18 14.04 5.28
C ARG A 21 -5.97 13.18 5.68
N SER A 22 -4.80 13.80 5.82
CA SER A 22 -3.57 13.09 6.18
C SER A 22 -3.65 12.49 7.58
N PRO A 23 -3.21 11.24 7.79
CA PRO A 23 -3.09 10.64 9.13
C PRO A 23 -2.27 11.48 10.12
N ASN A 24 -1.41 12.37 9.63
CA ASN A 24 -0.65 13.29 10.47
C ASN A 24 -1.50 14.38 11.15
N SER A 25 -2.77 14.54 10.75
CA SER A 25 -3.70 15.52 11.31
C SER A 25 -4.55 14.99 12.47
N TYR A 26 -4.40 13.72 12.86
CA TYR A 26 -5.27 13.02 13.81
C TYR A 26 -4.61 12.81 15.19
N GLY A 27 -3.98 13.85 15.77
CA GLY A 27 -3.26 13.77 17.05
C GLY A 27 -4.07 13.22 18.23
N GLU A 28 -5.40 13.41 18.25
CA GLU A 28 -6.27 12.84 19.30
C GLU A 28 -6.34 11.30 19.30
N TYR A 29 -6.17 10.67 18.13
CA TYR A 29 -6.17 9.21 18.00
C TYR A 29 -4.81 8.61 18.37
N GLU A 30 -3.72 9.35 18.22
CA GLU A 30 -2.36 8.87 18.50
C GLU A 30 -2.20 8.46 19.98
N GLY A 31 -2.76 9.22 20.90
CA GLY A 31 -2.72 8.87 22.34
C GLY A 31 -3.38 7.52 22.65
N ARG A 32 -4.54 7.26 22.03
CA ARG A 32 -5.26 5.99 22.19
C ARG A 32 -4.48 4.82 21.59
N VAL A 33 -3.91 5.01 20.40
CA VAL A 33 -3.11 3.99 19.72
C VAL A 33 -1.86 3.66 20.53
N ASN A 34 -1.15 4.66 21.04
CA ASN A 34 0.03 4.45 21.87
C ASN A 34 -0.30 3.71 23.16
N SER A 35 -1.44 4.01 23.81
CA SER A 35 -1.91 3.26 24.97
C SER A 35 -2.13 1.78 24.67
N ILE A 36 -2.78 1.47 23.53
CA ILE A 36 -3.01 0.08 23.07
C ILE A 36 -1.67 -0.62 22.87
N ILE A 37 -0.72 0.04 22.18
CA ILE A 37 0.60 -0.56 21.90
C ILE A 37 1.34 -0.85 23.23
N GLU A 38 1.35 0.08 24.17
CA GLU A 38 2.04 -0.12 25.45
C GLU A 38 1.39 -1.25 26.29
N GLU A 39 0.06 -1.36 26.29
CA GLU A 39 -0.61 -2.47 26.96
C GLU A 39 -0.31 -3.83 26.31
N ILE A 40 -0.26 -3.92 24.98
CA ILE A 40 0.15 -5.14 24.28
C ILE A 40 1.58 -5.54 24.63
N LYS A 41 2.51 -4.58 24.75
CA LYS A 41 3.88 -4.86 25.17
C LYS A 41 3.96 -5.45 26.58
N GLN A 42 3.11 -4.96 27.49
CA GLN A 42 3.12 -5.35 28.90
C GLN A 42 2.34 -6.63 29.17
N LYS A 43 1.12 -6.72 28.64
CA LYS A 43 0.15 -7.79 28.95
C LYS A 43 0.02 -8.84 27.83
N ARG A 44 0.62 -8.61 26.66
CA ARG A 44 0.69 -9.56 25.54
C ARG A 44 -0.68 -10.09 25.11
N ASP A 45 -0.90 -11.44 25.10
CA ASP A 45 -2.16 -12.08 24.72
C ASP A 45 -3.35 -11.59 25.53
N GLU A 46 -3.18 -11.33 26.82
CA GLU A 46 -4.25 -10.82 27.69
C GLU A 46 -4.83 -9.52 27.12
N ALA A 47 -3.97 -8.56 26.77
CA ALA A 47 -4.43 -7.31 26.18
C ALA A 47 -5.04 -7.49 24.77
N VAL A 48 -4.50 -8.43 23.95
CA VAL A 48 -5.10 -8.76 22.64
C VAL A 48 -6.53 -9.25 22.81
N PHE A 49 -6.78 -10.13 23.78
CA PHE A 49 -8.11 -10.68 24.05
C PHE A 49 -9.06 -9.62 24.59
N GLU A 50 -8.60 -8.80 25.56
CA GLU A 50 -9.39 -7.68 26.09
C GLU A 50 -9.83 -6.67 25.01
N TYR A 51 -8.91 -6.27 24.14
CA TYR A 51 -9.20 -5.32 23.07
C TYR A 51 -10.09 -5.91 21.99
N THR A 52 -9.92 -7.19 21.62
CA THR A 52 -10.80 -7.86 20.66
C THR A 52 -12.22 -7.97 21.22
N LYS A 53 -12.39 -8.31 22.50
CA LYS A 53 -13.70 -8.30 23.16
C LYS A 53 -14.32 -6.91 23.16
N LYS A 54 -13.53 -5.88 23.45
CA LYS A 54 -13.98 -4.49 23.54
C LYS A 54 -14.40 -3.91 22.19
N PHE A 55 -13.65 -4.17 21.13
CA PHE A 55 -13.83 -3.51 19.82
C PHE A 55 -14.62 -4.37 18.83
N ASP A 56 -14.38 -5.67 18.81
CA ASP A 56 -15.02 -6.59 17.87
C ASP A 56 -16.20 -7.35 18.50
N GLY A 57 -16.31 -7.34 19.84
CA GLY A 57 -17.40 -7.98 20.59
C GLY A 57 -17.27 -9.51 20.65
N TYR A 58 -16.09 -10.06 20.35
CA TYR A 58 -15.84 -11.50 20.37
C TYR A 58 -14.93 -11.91 21.53
N ASP A 59 -15.29 -13.01 22.21
CA ASP A 59 -14.58 -13.55 23.39
C ASP A 59 -13.39 -14.42 22.93
N LEU A 60 -12.29 -13.74 22.58
CA LEU A 60 -11.06 -14.35 22.06
C LEU A 60 -10.23 -14.95 23.21
N ASN A 61 -9.58 -16.07 22.95
CA ASN A 61 -8.63 -16.73 23.84
C ASN A 61 -7.61 -17.56 23.05
N ALA A 62 -6.60 -18.13 23.73
CA ALA A 62 -5.53 -18.90 23.12
C ALA A 62 -5.99 -20.14 22.29
N LYS A 63 -7.20 -20.65 22.51
CA LYS A 63 -7.72 -21.82 21.78
C LYS A 63 -8.44 -21.44 20.50
N ASN A 64 -9.01 -20.23 20.41
CA ASN A 64 -9.83 -19.79 19.29
C ASN A 64 -9.27 -18.59 18.52
N ILE A 65 -8.06 -18.11 18.87
CA ILE A 65 -7.40 -16.98 18.19
C ILE A 65 -7.02 -17.31 16.74
N MET A 66 -6.61 -18.55 16.47
CA MET A 66 -6.28 -18.99 15.10
C MET A 66 -7.51 -19.51 14.37
N VAL A 67 -7.57 -19.25 13.08
CA VAL A 67 -8.52 -19.90 12.17
C VAL A 67 -8.12 -21.36 12.01
N THR A 68 -9.08 -22.27 12.17
CA THR A 68 -8.89 -23.70 12.04
C THR A 68 -9.07 -24.17 10.61
N GLN A 69 -8.57 -25.37 10.28
CA GLN A 69 -8.80 -25.98 8.97
C GLN A 69 -10.31 -26.21 8.70
N ASP A 70 -11.09 -26.60 9.74
CA ASP A 70 -12.53 -26.80 9.62
C ASP A 70 -13.26 -25.48 9.25
N GLU A 71 -12.78 -24.32 9.72
CA GLU A 71 -13.34 -23.02 9.34
C GLU A 71 -13.00 -22.68 7.88
N ILE A 72 -11.82 -23.04 7.42
CA ILE A 72 -11.44 -22.88 6.01
C ILE A 72 -12.27 -23.81 5.13
N ASP A 73 -12.46 -25.06 5.50
CA ASP A 73 -13.24 -26.03 4.73
C ASP A 73 -14.70 -25.57 4.62
N ARG A 74 -15.30 -25.11 5.73
CA ARG A 74 -16.63 -24.50 5.70
C ARG A 74 -16.71 -23.25 4.82
N ALA A 75 -15.68 -22.42 4.80
CA ALA A 75 -15.64 -21.26 3.92
C ALA A 75 -15.72 -21.64 2.44
N TYR A 76 -15.12 -22.78 2.03
CA TYR A 76 -15.27 -23.31 0.67
C TYR A 76 -16.68 -23.90 0.39
N GLU A 77 -17.38 -24.36 1.42
CA GLU A 77 -18.77 -24.84 1.27
C GLU A 77 -19.78 -23.68 1.17
N GLU A 78 -19.48 -22.54 1.81
CA GLU A 78 -20.37 -21.37 1.88
C GLU A 78 -20.18 -20.39 0.72
N ILE A 79 -18.98 -20.34 0.11
CA ILE A 79 -18.67 -19.38 -0.95
C ILE A 79 -19.27 -19.83 -2.29
N ASP A 80 -19.67 -18.87 -3.13
CA ASP A 80 -20.05 -19.14 -4.50
C ASP A 80 -18.86 -19.70 -5.32
N ASP A 81 -19.03 -20.86 -5.95
CA ASP A 81 -18.03 -21.51 -6.79
C ASP A 81 -17.50 -20.62 -7.92
N GLU A 82 -18.34 -19.75 -8.49
CA GLU A 82 -17.93 -18.80 -9.52
C GLU A 82 -16.98 -17.73 -8.93
N LEU A 83 -17.23 -17.29 -7.70
CA LEU A 83 -16.33 -16.35 -7.03
C LEU A 83 -14.96 -16.99 -6.75
N VAL A 84 -14.90 -18.28 -6.39
CA VAL A 84 -13.61 -19.00 -6.24
C VAL A 84 -12.83 -19.01 -7.57
N LYS A 85 -13.51 -19.25 -8.68
CA LYS A 85 -12.89 -19.21 -10.02
C LYS A 85 -12.37 -17.81 -10.36
N VAL A 86 -13.12 -16.76 -10.00
CA VAL A 86 -12.70 -15.36 -10.19
C VAL A 86 -11.46 -15.05 -9.34
N ILE A 87 -11.44 -15.42 -8.05
CA ILE A 87 -10.29 -15.26 -7.16
C ILE A 87 -9.04 -15.93 -7.75
N ARG A 88 -9.16 -17.17 -8.25
CA ARG A 88 -8.07 -17.89 -8.87
C ARG A 88 -7.53 -17.22 -10.14
N LYS A 89 -8.41 -16.67 -10.98
CA LYS A 89 -7.99 -15.93 -12.18
C LYS A 89 -7.26 -14.64 -11.81
N ALA A 90 -7.79 -13.85 -10.85
CA ALA A 90 -7.13 -12.65 -10.36
C ALA A 90 -5.75 -12.98 -9.76
N LEU A 91 -5.65 -14.04 -8.96
CA LEU A 91 -4.41 -14.53 -8.37
C LEU A 91 -3.34 -14.82 -9.44
N VAL A 92 -3.72 -15.44 -10.56
CA VAL A 92 -2.79 -15.72 -11.68
C VAL A 92 -2.27 -14.42 -12.27
N ASN A 93 -3.15 -13.46 -12.58
CA ASN A 93 -2.75 -12.17 -13.16
C ASN A 93 -1.80 -11.39 -12.22
N ILE A 94 -2.12 -11.34 -10.92
CA ILE A 94 -1.30 -10.66 -9.91
C ILE A 94 0.07 -11.35 -9.79
N ARG A 95 0.11 -12.68 -9.77
CA ARG A 95 1.36 -13.45 -9.72
C ARG A 95 2.22 -13.21 -10.96
N ASP A 96 1.63 -13.26 -12.14
CA ASP A 96 2.35 -13.06 -13.42
C ASP A 96 2.93 -11.68 -13.53
N TYR A 97 2.22 -10.66 -13.04
CA TYR A 97 2.73 -9.30 -12.97
C TYR A 97 3.93 -9.20 -12.02
N HIS A 98 3.76 -9.63 -10.77
CA HIS A 98 4.79 -9.53 -9.74
C HIS A 98 6.00 -10.44 -9.99
N ALA A 99 5.83 -11.56 -10.72
CA ALA A 99 6.94 -12.41 -11.12
C ALA A 99 8.00 -11.68 -11.96
N LYS A 100 7.58 -10.66 -12.72
CA LYS A 100 8.49 -9.82 -13.54
C LYS A 100 9.34 -8.86 -12.70
N GLN A 101 8.95 -8.60 -11.44
CA GLN A 101 9.69 -7.73 -10.51
C GLN A 101 10.80 -8.47 -9.75
N LYS A 102 10.88 -9.80 -9.89
CA LYS A 102 11.84 -10.61 -9.15
C LYS A 102 13.28 -10.26 -9.52
N ARG A 103 14.08 -9.99 -8.50
CA ARG A 103 15.51 -9.67 -8.64
C ARG A 103 16.39 -10.84 -8.23
N ASN A 104 17.58 -10.92 -8.85
CA ASN A 104 18.60 -11.91 -8.51
C ASN A 104 19.79 -11.23 -7.83
N SER A 105 20.47 -11.98 -6.94
CA SER A 105 21.79 -11.59 -6.45
C SER A 105 22.78 -11.51 -7.62
N TRP A 106 23.75 -10.60 -7.53
CA TRP A 106 24.74 -10.42 -8.56
C TRP A 106 26.12 -10.17 -7.99
N PHE A 107 27.15 -10.49 -8.75
CA PHE A 107 28.55 -10.29 -8.45
C PHE A 107 29.26 -9.73 -9.68
N ASP A 108 30.11 -8.76 -9.45
CA ASP A 108 31.06 -8.22 -10.44
C ASP A 108 32.48 -8.48 -9.93
N ALA A 109 33.29 -9.10 -10.76
CA ALA A 109 34.64 -9.50 -10.42
C ALA A 109 35.66 -8.89 -11.43
N ASN A 110 36.76 -8.32 -10.93
CA ASN A 110 37.80 -7.83 -11.76
C ASN A 110 39.06 -8.76 -11.74
N PRO A 111 39.97 -8.65 -12.73
CA PRO A 111 41.15 -9.50 -12.81
C PRO A 111 42.13 -9.37 -11.63
N LYS A 112 42.03 -8.29 -10.84
CA LYS A 112 42.90 -8.05 -9.66
C LYS A 112 42.35 -8.70 -8.38
N GLY A 113 41.26 -9.48 -8.47
CA GLY A 113 40.71 -10.22 -7.34
C GLY A 113 39.79 -9.40 -6.43
N THR A 114 39.21 -8.32 -6.95
CA THR A 114 38.08 -7.63 -6.29
C THR A 114 36.77 -8.25 -6.74
N ILE A 115 35.91 -8.59 -5.79
CA ILE A 115 34.52 -9.00 -6.04
C ILE A 115 33.62 -8.05 -5.29
N LEU A 116 32.75 -7.36 -6.01
CA LEU A 116 31.66 -6.55 -5.47
C LEU A 116 30.35 -7.18 -5.88
N GLY A 117 29.33 -7.07 -5.02
CA GLY A 117 28.05 -7.66 -5.35
C GLY A 117 26.94 -7.23 -4.42
N GLN A 118 25.76 -7.74 -4.72
CA GLN A 118 24.58 -7.55 -3.90
C GLN A 118 23.88 -8.89 -3.68
N LYS A 119 23.74 -9.30 -2.42
CA LYS A 119 22.95 -10.46 -2.02
C LYS A 119 21.51 -10.01 -1.79
N ILE A 120 20.57 -10.63 -2.52
CA ILE A 120 19.13 -10.42 -2.33
C ILE A 120 18.60 -11.57 -1.50
N THR A 121 17.90 -11.24 -0.40
CA THR A 121 17.36 -12.23 0.55
C THR A 121 15.91 -11.84 0.87
N PRO A 122 14.94 -12.76 0.79
CA PRO A 122 13.58 -12.50 1.25
C PRO A 122 13.55 -12.18 2.74
N LEU A 123 12.51 -11.47 3.18
CA LEU A 123 12.15 -11.39 4.59
C LEU A 123 11.73 -12.79 5.10
N GLU A 124 11.94 -13.06 6.39
CA GLU A 124 11.58 -14.36 6.96
C GLU A 124 10.10 -14.44 7.27
N LYS A 125 9.55 -13.41 7.95
CA LYS A 125 8.16 -13.38 8.42
C LYS A 125 7.49 -12.07 8.04
N VAL A 126 6.33 -12.16 7.41
CA VAL A 126 5.52 -10.99 7.03
C VAL A 126 4.14 -11.11 7.64
N GLY A 127 3.67 -10.01 8.25
CA GLY A 127 2.32 -9.86 8.74
C GLY A 127 1.47 -9.13 7.70
N VAL A 128 0.34 -9.70 7.33
CA VAL A 128 -0.65 -9.09 6.46
C VAL A 128 -1.85 -8.70 7.30
N TYR A 129 -2.20 -7.42 7.31
CA TYR A 129 -3.43 -6.96 7.92
C TYR A 129 -4.52 -6.84 6.86
N VAL A 130 -5.66 -7.47 7.11
CA VAL A 130 -6.84 -7.38 6.23
C VAL A 130 -7.99 -6.83 7.06
N PRO A 131 -8.58 -5.69 6.68
CA PRO A 131 -9.70 -5.13 7.41
C PRO A 131 -10.93 -6.03 7.30
N GLY A 132 -11.74 -6.02 8.35
CA GLY A 132 -13.07 -6.62 8.40
C GLY A 132 -14.14 -5.56 8.61
N GLY A 133 -15.38 -5.97 8.80
CA GLY A 133 -16.50 -5.08 9.13
C GLY A 133 -17.48 -4.87 7.97
N LYS A 134 -17.75 -3.62 7.55
CA LYS A 134 -18.79 -3.28 6.56
C LYS A 134 -18.53 -3.80 5.14
N ALA A 135 -17.30 -4.11 4.80
CA ALA A 135 -16.90 -4.70 3.52
C ALA A 135 -15.85 -5.78 3.76
N ALA A 136 -15.87 -6.81 2.95
CA ALA A 136 -14.87 -7.85 2.89
C ALA A 136 -13.96 -7.59 1.70
N TYR A 137 -12.66 -7.85 1.88
CA TYR A 137 -11.65 -7.51 0.87
C TYR A 137 -10.77 -8.71 0.47
N PRO A 138 -11.34 -9.72 -0.24
CA PRO A 138 -10.55 -10.83 -0.78
C PRO A 138 -9.41 -10.36 -1.69
N SER A 139 -9.64 -9.27 -2.44
CA SER A 139 -8.62 -8.64 -3.30
C SER A 139 -7.41 -8.15 -2.49
N SER A 140 -7.64 -7.51 -1.33
CA SER A 140 -6.55 -7.06 -0.46
C SER A 140 -5.71 -8.21 0.09
N VAL A 141 -6.30 -9.40 0.29
CA VAL A 141 -5.53 -10.59 0.62
C VAL A 141 -4.57 -10.92 -0.51
N LEU A 142 -5.07 -11.02 -1.75
CA LEU A 142 -4.25 -11.37 -2.91
C LEU A 142 -3.13 -10.35 -3.13
N MET A 143 -3.46 -9.06 -3.10
CA MET A 143 -2.54 -7.97 -3.38
C MET A 143 -1.40 -7.83 -2.34
N ASN A 144 -1.64 -8.23 -1.09
CA ASN A 144 -0.60 -8.23 -0.06
C ASN A 144 0.20 -9.53 -0.01
N VAL A 145 -0.44 -10.68 -0.22
CA VAL A 145 0.18 -12.01 -0.04
C VAL A 145 0.99 -12.43 -1.27
N ILE A 146 0.47 -12.20 -2.49
CA ILE A 146 1.11 -12.71 -3.71
C ILE A 146 2.52 -12.12 -3.93
N PRO A 147 2.76 -10.80 -3.84
CA PRO A 147 4.12 -10.26 -3.99
C PRO A 147 5.08 -10.80 -2.91
N ALA A 148 4.61 -11.02 -1.67
CA ALA A 148 5.41 -11.64 -0.61
C ALA A 148 5.79 -13.10 -0.95
N LYS A 149 4.85 -13.89 -1.48
CA LYS A 149 5.13 -15.27 -1.95
C LYS A 149 6.10 -15.28 -3.15
N VAL A 150 5.93 -14.36 -4.10
CA VAL A 150 6.84 -14.21 -5.25
C VAL A 150 8.26 -13.84 -4.79
N ALA A 151 8.38 -12.98 -3.78
CA ALA A 151 9.67 -12.63 -3.17
C ALA A 151 10.36 -13.82 -2.49
N GLY A 152 9.58 -14.83 -2.08
CA GLY A 152 10.08 -16.02 -1.38
C GLY A 152 10.05 -15.90 0.16
N VAL A 153 9.15 -15.08 0.71
CA VAL A 153 8.93 -14.99 2.16
C VAL A 153 8.58 -16.36 2.73
N SER A 154 9.26 -16.76 3.81
CA SER A 154 9.15 -18.12 4.38
C SER A 154 7.85 -18.33 5.15
N GLN A 155 7.37 -17.29 5.86
CA GLN A 155 6.15 -17.35 6.65
C GLN A 155 5.32 -16.08 6.47
N ILE A 156 4.07 -16.24 6.07
CA ILE A 156 3.09 -15.13 5.97
C ILE A 156 1.98 -15.41 6.95
N ILE A 157 1.83 -14.52 7.93
CA ILE A 157 0.71 -14.54 8.86
C ILE A 157 -0.28 -13.45 8.49
N MET A 158 -1.56 -13.71 8.67
CA MET A 158 -2.63 -12.76 8.40
C MET A 158 -3.40 -12.46 9.69
N CYS A 159 -3.65 -11.18 9.97
CA CYS A 159 -4.56 -10.74 11.02
C CYS A 159 -5.78 -10.07 10.38
N THR A 160 -6.96 -10.49 10.81
CA THR A 160 -8.24 -9.90 10.38
C THR A 160 -9.24 -9.97 11.54
N PRO A 161 -10.06 -8.93 11.78
CA PRO A 161 -11.01 -8.96 12.87
C PRO A 161 -12.10 -10.01 12.65
N PRO A 162 -12.51 -10.73 13.68
CA PRO A 162 -13.67 -11.62 13.63
C PRO A 162 -14.96 -10.81 13.67
N GLY A 163 -16.05 -11.39 13.18
CA GLY A 163 -17.40 -10.96 13.52
C GLY A 163 -17.73 -11.23 14.99
N LYS A 164 -18.84 -10.69 15.49
CA LYS A 164 -19.30 -10.90 16.88
C LYS A 164 -19.52 -12.37 17.24
N ASP A 165 -19.78 -13.20 16.24
CA ASP A 165 -19.95 -14.66 16.33
C ASP A 165 -18.61 -15.43 16.15
N GLY A 166 -17.51 -14.72 15.93
CA GLY A 166 -16.18 -15.29 15.68
C GLY A 166 -15.91 -15.70 14.24
N HIS A 167 -16.90 -15.52 13.34
CA HIS A 167 -16.72 -15.84 11.92
C HIS A 167 -15.93 -14.76 11.18
N ILE A 168 -15.15 -15.21 10.18
CA ILE A 168 -14.52 -14.37 9.18
C ILE A 168 -15.23 -14.64 7.86
N TYR A 169 -15.41 -13.60 7.05
CA TYR A 169 -16.05 -13.73 5.74
C TYR A 169 -15.39 -14.82 4.89
N CYS A 170 -16.21 -15.73 4.34
CA CYS A 170 -15.73 -16.90 3.59
C CYS A 170 -14.80 -16.53 2.43
N GLY A 171 -15.11 -15.47 1.67
CA GLY A 171 -14.24 -14.98 0.59
C GLY A 171 -12.84 -14.56 1.04
N THR A 172 -12.69 -13.99 2.26
CA THR A 172 -11.39 -13.65 2.84
C THR A 172 -10.58 -14.89 3.19
N LEU A 173 -11.22 -15.91 3.79
CA LEU A 173 -10.57 -17.18 4.14
C LEU A 173 -10.13 -17.96 2.89
N VAL A 174 -11.01 -18.04 1.89
CA VAL A 174 -10.70 -18.69 0.61
C VAL A 174 -9.56 -17.99 -0.10
N ALA A 175 -9.61 -16.65 -0.21
CA ALA A 175 -8.52 -15.89 -0.82
C ALA A 175 -7.18 -16.10 -0.08
N ALA A 176 -7.20 -16.13 1.25
CA ALA A 176 -6.01 -16.38 2.07
C ALA A 176 -5.43 -17.78 1.82
N LYS A 177 -6.29 -18.81 1.73
CA LYS A 177 -5.89 -20.18 1.44
C LYS A 177 -5.31 -20.31 0.03
N GLU A 178 -6.00 -19.76 -0.98
CA GLU A 178 -5.55 -19.77 -2.39
C GLU A 178 -4.24 -18.99 -2.58
N ALA A 179 -4.06 -17.87 -1.88
CA ALA A 179 -2.81 -17.08 -1.92
C ALA A 179 -1.66 -17.72 -1.16
N GLY A 180 -1.94 -18.68 -0.26
CA GLY A 180 -0.94 -19.42 0.51
C GLY A 180 -0.52 -18.73 1.79
N VAL A 181 -1.44 -18.09 2.51
CA VAL A 181 -1.22 -17.64 3.91
C VAL A 181 -0.97 -18.85 4.80
N ASP A 182 0.04 -18.76 5.67
CA ASP A 182 0.44 -19.89 6.51
C ASP A 182 -0.41 -19.98 7.78
N VAL A 183 -0.75 -18.85 8.40
CA VAL A 183 -1.58 -18.79 9.62
C VAL A 183 -2.48 -17.55 9.58
N ILE A 184 -3.72 -17.69 10.02
CA ILE A 184 -4.69 -16.59 10.11
C ILE A 184 -5.09 -16.41 11.58
N TYR A 185 -4.98 -15.17 12.08
CA TYR A 185 -5.36 -14.77 13.42
C TYR A 185 -6.61 -13.89 13.40
N LYS A 186 -7.56 -14.17 14.30
CA LYS A 186 -8.82 -13.45 14.48
C LYS A 186 -8.62 -12.19 15.33
N VAL A 187 -7.75 -11.30 14.89
CA VAL A 187 -7.39 -10.07 15.61
C VAL A 187 -7.44 -8.89 14.66
N GLY A 188 -8.19 -7.85 15.02
CA GLY A 188 -8.33 -6.61 14.26
C GLY A 188 -7.60 -5.42 14.88
N GLY A 189 -7.71 -4.26 14.25
CA GLY A 189 -7.35 -2.95 14.80
C GLY A 189 -5.86 -2.74 15.13
N ALA A 190 -5.63 -1.73 15.96
CA ALA A 190 -4.27 -1.37 16.41
C ALA A 190 -3.61 -2.48 17.23
N GLN A 191 -4.39 -3.29 17.96
CA GLN A 191 -3.89 -4.41 18.74
C GLN A 191 -3.31 -5.53 17.86
N ALA A 192 -3.85 -5.75 16.65
CA ALA A 192 -3.28 -6.69 15.68
C ALA A 192 -1.89 -6.23 15.20
N ILE A 193 -1.77 -4.93 14.88
CA ILE A 193 -0.50 -4.33 14.47
C ILE A 193 0.54 -4.43 15.58
N ALA A 194 0.17 -4.10 16.83
CA ALA A 194 1.06 -4.20 17.98
C ALA A 194 1.47 -5.66 18.24
N ALA A 195 0.53 -6.61 18.18
CA ALA A 195 0.82 -8.04 18.36
C ALA A 195 1.83 -8.55 17.32
N MET A 196 1.65 -8.22 16.04
CA MET A 196 2.59 -8.58 14.97
C MET A 196 3.95 -7.89 15.12
N ALA A 197 4.00 -6.64 15.62
CA ALA A 197 5.24 -5.87 15.75
C ALA A 197 6.12 -6.33 16.93
N TYR A 198 5.51 -6.69 18.04
CA TYR A 198 6.24 -7.05 19.27
C TYR A 198 6.23 -8.54 19.60
N GLY A 199 5.30 -9.28 18.99
CA GLY A 199 5.05 -10.68 19.32
C GLY A 199 4.27 -10.84 20.64
N THR A 200 3.47 -11.88 20.72
CA THR A 200 2.79 -12.32 21.95
C THR A 200 3.00 -13.82 22.11
N GLU A 201 2.31 -14.47 23.05
CA GLU A 201 2.38 -15.94 23.19
C GLU A 201 1.76 -16.63 21.98
N SER A 202 0.68 -16.08 21.42
CA SER A 202 -0.05 -16.65 20.28
C SER A 202 0.40 -16.10 18.93
N VAL A 203 0.67 -14.80 18.83
CA VAL A 203 1.01 -14.12 17.56
C VAL A 203 2.52 -13.91 17.49
N PRO A 204 3.21 -14.52 16.52
CA PRO A 204 4.66 -14.34 16.38
C PRO A 204 5.00 -12.92 15.90
N LYS A 205 6.16 -12.41 16.35
CA LYS A 205 6.74 -11.18 15.82
C LYS A 205 7.10 -11.38 14.34
N VAL A 206 6.85 -10.33 13.53
CA VAL A 206 7.18 -10.29 12.09
C VAL A 206 8.25 -9.26 11.75
N ASP A 207 8.81 -9.34 10.54
CA ASP A 207 9.82 -8.41 10.06
C ASP A 207 9.18 -7.19 9.35
N LYS A 208 8.02 -7.40 8.71
CA LYS A 208 7.27 -6.34 8.02
C LYS A 208 5.76 -6.56 8.18
N ILE A 209 5.00 -5.48 8.33
CA ILE A 209 3.54 -5.47 8.35
C ILE A 209 3.04 -4.71 7.13
N VAL A 210 2.16 -5.34 6.36
CA VAL A 210 1.54 -4.75 5.15
C VAL A 210 0.03 -4.84 5.23
N GLY A 211 -0.65 -4.03 4.45
CA GLY A 211 -2.10 -4.05 4.32
C GLY A 211 -2.79 -2.76 4.75
N PRO A 212 -3.95 -2.45 4.12
CA PRO A 212 -4.74 -1.28 4.41
C PRO A 212 -5.49 -1.42 5.74
N GLY A 213 -5.92 -0.31 6.31
CA GLY A 213 -6.75 -0.30 7.50
C GLY A 213 -7.28 1.09 7.83
N ASN A 214 -8.16 1.16 8.83
CA ASN A 214 -8.69 2.43 9.31
C ASN A 214 -7.60 3.28 9.99
N ILE A 215 -7.97 4.48 10.44
CA ILE A 215 -7.05 5.44 11.07
C ILE A 215 -6.26 4.84 12.25
N TYR A 216 -6.87 3.95 13.07
CA TYR A 216 -6.18 3.30 14.19
C TYR A 216 -5.08 2.35 13.70
N VAL A 217 -5.33 1.61 12.61
CA VAL A 217 -4.34 0.73 11.98
C VAL A 217 -3.21 1.53 11.33
N ALA A 218 -3.54 2.60 10.61
CA ALA A 218 -2.55 3.48 9.99
C ALA A 218 -1.62 4.12 11.03
N LEU A 219 -2.19 4.65 12.11
CA LEU A 219 -1.42 5.24 13.22
C LEU A 219 -0.61 4.19 13.99
N ALA A 220 -1.15 2.97 14.17
CA ALA A 220 -0.41 1.88 14.79
C ALA A 220 0.80 1.46 13.93
N LYS A 221 0.63 1.34 12.61
CA LYS A 221 1.75 1.09 11.68
C LYS A 221 2.82 2.18 11.79
N LYS A 222 2.40 3.46 11.79
CA LYS A 222 3.29 4.61 12.00
C LYS A 222 4.07 4.50 13.31
N ALA A 223 3.40 4.15 14.41
CA ALA A 223 4.01 4.09 15.75
C ALA A 223 4.99 2.92 15.92
N VAL A 224 4.80 1.80 15.20
CA VAL A 224 5.70 0.64 15.28
C VAL A 224 6.80 0.64 14.23
N TYR A 225 6.80 1.62 13.32
CA TYR A 225 7.84 1.76 12.29
C TYR A 225 9.22 1.95 12.95
N GLY A 226 10.20 1.20 12.47
CA GLY A 226 11.53 1.12 13.08
C GLY A 226 11.71 -0.08 14.01
N GLN A 227 10.63 -0.55 14.68
CA GLN A 227 10.60 -1.84 15.38
C GLN A 227 10.31 -2.99 14.40
N VAL A 228 9.52 -2.70 13.40
CA VAL A 228 9.13 -3.57 12.28
C VAL A 228 9.05 -2.71 11.02
N GLY A 229 9.30 -3.29 9.84
CA GLY A 229 9.03 -2.61 8.58
C GLY A 229 7.52 -2.46 8.33
N ILE A 230 7.13 -1.46 7.54
CA ILE A 230 5.74 -1.31 7.07
C ILE A 230 5.74 -1.07 5.55
N ASP A 231 4.58 -1.23 4.91
CA ASP A 231 4.37 -0.80 3.52
C ASP A 231 4.34 0.73 3.41
N SER A 232 3.26 1.36 3.88
CA SER A 232 3.08 2.81 3.88
C SER A 232 2.14 3.23 5.00
N ILE A 233 2.05 4.54 5.22
CA ILE A 233 1.03 5.15 6.09
C ILE A 233 -0.09 5.61 5.16
N ALA A 234 -1.06 4.72 4.92
CA ALA A 234 -2.15 4.99 4.00
C ALA A 234 -3.13 6.03 4.58
N GLY A 235 -3.53 6.96 3.74
CA GLY A 235 -4.67 7.84 3.96
C GLY A 235 -5.92 7.33 3.24
N PRO A 236 -6.97 8.16 3.16
CA PRO A 236 -8.17 7.86 2.39
C PRO A 236 -7.85 7.74 0.90
N SER A 237 -8.62 6.91 0.20
CA SER A 237 -8.44 6.61 -1.22
C SER A 237 -8.64 7.83 -2.13
N GLU A 238 -7.98 7.83 -3.28
CA GLU A 238 -7.91 8.95 -4.21
C GLU A 238 -7.99 8.51 -5.66
N ILE A 239 -8.82 9.17 -6.45
CA ILE A 239 -8.79 9.08 -7.89
C ILE A 239 -8.62 10.46 -8.53
N MET A 240 -7.82 10.51 -9.58
CA MET A 240 -7.72 11.65 -10.48
C MET A 240 -7.88 11.18 -11.91
N VAL A 241 -8.76 11.84 -12.66
CA VAL A 241 -8.92 11.63 -14.08
C VAL A 241 -8.37 12.85 -14.81
N LEU A 242 -7.39 12.65 -15.68
CA LEU A 242 -6.88 13.66 -16.63
C LEU A 242 -7.52 13.40 -18.00
N ALA A 243 -8.37 14.30 -18.44
CA ALA A 243 -9.16 14.09 -19.65
C ALA A 243 -9.18 15.32 -20.59
N ASP A 244 -9.20 15.06 -21.89
CA ASP A 244 -9.48 16.09 -22.90
C ASP A 244 -10.94 15.99 -23.42
N GLU A 245 -11.28 16.78 -24.43
CA GLU A 245 -12.62 16.83 -25.02
C GLU A 245 -13.07 15.51 -25.68
N THR A 246 -12.18 14.57 -25.90
CA THR A 246 -12.48 13.27 -26.54
C THR A 246 -13.01 12.23 -25.55
N ALA A 247 -12.86 12.46 -24.25
CA ALA A 247 -13.28 11.54 -23.21
C ALA A 247 -14.81 11.38 -23.15
N ASN A 248 -15.27 10.16 -22.85
CA ASN A 248 -16.67 9.89 -22.59
C ASN A 248 -17.07 10.39 -21.20
N PRO A 249 -17.95 11.41 -21.09
CA PRO A 249 -18.31 11.98 -19.79
C PRO A 249 -18.97 10.98 -18.84
N ARG A 250 -19.67 9.98 -19.37
CA ARG A 250 -20.33 8.96 -18.59
C ARG A 250 -19.33 7.98 -17.95
N PHE A 251 -18.24 7.64 -18.66
CA PHE A 251 -17.19 6.79 -18.13
C PHE A 251 -16.43 7.52 -17.03
N VAL A 252 -15.98 8.74 -17.31
CA VAL A 252 -15.29 9.59 -16.32
C VAL A 252 -16.11 9.78 -15.04
N ALA A 253 -17.43 10.01 -15.17
CA ALA A 253 -18.30 10.14 -14.01
C ALA A 253 -18.42 8.84 -13.19
N ALA A 254 -18.47 7.69 -13.87
CA ALA A 254 -18.50 6.38 -13.21
C ALA A 254 -17.22 6.09 -12.45
N ASP A 255 -16.05 6.40 -13.06
CA ASP A 255 -14.72 6.16 -12.47
C ASP A 255 -14.49 7.09 -11.25
N LEU A 256 -14.91 8.35 -11.30
CA LEU A 256 -14.87 9.25 -10.15
C LEU A 256 -15.72 8.74 -8.98
N LEU A 257 -16.87 8.12 -9.28
CA LEU A 257 -17.79 7.60 -8.27
C LEU A 257 -17.33 6.25 -7.70
N SER A 258 -16.61 5.41 -8.47
CA SER A 258 -16.05 4.16 -7.95
C SER A 258 -15.14 4.41 -6.77
N GLN A 259 -14.36 5.48 -6.78
CA GLN A 259 -13.51 5.87 -5.67
C GLN A 259 -14.29 6.56 -4.55
N ALA A 260 -15.23 7.44 -4.90
CA ALA A 260 -16.03 8.19 -3.92
C ALA A 260 -16.88 7.30 -3.01
N GLU A 261 -17.23 6.07 -3.46
CA GLU A 261 -18.00 5.12 -2.65
C GLU A 261 -17.18 4.41 -1.54
N HIS A 262 -15.85 4.48 -1.57
CA HIS A 262 -14.99 3.80 -0.60
C HIS A 262 -15.15 4.39 0.80
N ASP A 263 -15.07 5.72 0.94
CA ASP A 263 -15.13 6.42 2.22
C ASP A 263 -15.58 7.88 2.06
N GLU A 264 -16.17 8.47 3.11
CA GLU A 264 -16.58 9.89 3.13
C GLU A 264 -15.39 10.86 2.96
N LEU A 265 -14.17 10.40 3.22
CA LEU A 265 -12.91 11.14 3.06
C LEU A 265 -12.20 10.86 1.72
N ALA A 266 -12.72 9.95 0.90
CA ALA A 266 -12.16 9.69 -0.43
C ALA A 266 -12.18 10.96 -1.29
N SER A 267 -11.21 11.13 -2.20
CA SER A 267 -11.22 12.24 -3.14
C SER A 267 -11.38 11.78 -4.58
N ALA A 268 -12.16 12.54 -5.33
CA ALA A 268 -12.42 12.31 -6.74
C ALA A 268 -12.20 13.63 -7.52
N ILE A 269 -11.18 13.66 -8.39
CA ILE A 269 -10.76 14.88 -9.06
C ILE A 269 -10.72 14.65 -10.57
N LEU A 270 -11.45 15.47 -11.33
CA LEU A 270 -11.28 15.57 -12.77
C LEU A 270 -10.40 16.80 -13.08
N VAL A 271 -9.37 16.61 -13.89
CA VAL A 271 -8.59 17.70 -14.50
C VAL A 271 -8.82 17.65 -15.99
N THR A 272 -9.31 18.75 -16.57
CA THR A 272 -9.64 18.80 -18.01
C THR A 272 -9.39 20.17 -18.60
N THR A 273 -9.11 20.21 -19.91
CA THR A 273 -9.07 21.46 -20.69
C THR A 273 -10.43 21.83 -21.29
N SER A 274 -11.45 20.93 -21.18
CA SER A 274 -12.76 21.11 -21.82
C SER A 274 -13.85 21.48 -20.80
N LYS A 275 -14.34 22.72 -20.90
CA LYS A 275 -15.50 23.19 -20.11
C LYS A 275 -16.78 22.40 -20.40
N GLU A 276 -16.91 21.92 -21.64
CA GLU A 276 -18.07 21.12 -22.04
C GLU A 276 -18.04 19.75 -21.38
N LEU A 277 -16.86 19.08 -21.38
CA LEU A 277 -16.67 17.80 -20.67
C LEU A 277 -16.96 17.99 -19.18
N ALA A 278 -16.39 19.01 -18.56
CA ALA A 278 -16.59 19.32 -17.15
C ALA A 278 -18.07 19.39 -16.75
N LYS A 279 -18.87 20.08 -17.56
CA LYS A 279 -20.32 20.20 -17.34
C LYS A 279 -21.02 18.86 -17.49
N LYS A 280 -20.76 18.12 -18.59
CA LYS A 280 -21.38 16.82 -18.86
C LYS A 280 -21.04 15.79 -17.78
N VAL A 281 -19.80 15.74 -17.31
CA VAL A 281 -19.38 14.85 -16.21
C VAL A 281 -20.15 15.17 -14.93
N SER A 282 -20.30 16.46 -14.58
CA SER A 282 -21.08 16.85 -13.41
C SER A 282 -22.56 16.42 -13.51
N GLU A 283 -23.18 16.54 -14.68
CA GLU A 283 -24.54 16.10 -14.92
C GLU A 283 -24.70 14.55 -14.83
N GLU A 284 -23.73 13.79 -15.34
CA GLU A 284 -23.72 12.32 -15.24
C GLU A 284 -23.54 11.84 -13.79
N ILE A 285 -22.68 12.51 -12.99
CA ILE A 285 -22.49 12.22 -11.57
C ILE A 285 -23.82 12.35 -10.83
N ASP A 286 -24.58 13.44 -11.02
CA ASP A 286 -25.88 13.65 -10.40
C ASP A 286 -26.88 12.54 -10.81
N GLY A 287 -26.79 12.11 -12.08
CA GLY A 287 -27.59 11.00 -12.61
C GLY A 287 -27.28 9.64 -11.96
N PHE A 288 -26.00 9.34 -11.69
CA PHE A 288 -25.57 8.10 -11.06
C PHE A 288 -25.87 8.08 -9.55
N LEU A 289 -25.65 9.17 -8.83
CA LEU A 289 -25.91 9.28 -7.39
C LEU A 289 -27.36 8.89 -7.01
N ASN A 290 -28.30 9.07 -7.94
CA ASN A 290 -29.69 8.68 -7.71
C ASN A 290 -29.96 7.18 -7.91
N LYS A 291 -28.99 6.40 -8.39
CA LYS A 291 -29.14 4.97 -8.73
C LYS A 291 -28.26 4.03 -7.89
N LEU A 292 -27.15 4.54 -7.34
CA LEU A 292 -26.14 3.75 -6.64
C LEU A 292 -26.49 3.58 -5.15
N SER A 293 -26.12 2.43 -4.58
CA SER A 293 -26.53 2.02 -3.24
C SER A 293 -25.84 2.77 -2.10
N ARG A 294 -24.60 3.26 -2.31
CA ARG A 294 -23.80 3.96 -1.28
C ARG A 294 -23.87 5.48 -1.40
N LYS A 295 -25.01 6.00 -1.83
CA LYS A 295 -25.25 7.41 -2.14
C LYS A 295 -24.74 8.37 -1.07
N GLU A 296 -25.08 8.15 0.20
CA GLU A 296 -24.72 9.06 1.31
C GLU A 296 -23.21 9.21 1.49
N ILE A 297 -22.45 8.13 1.29
CA ILE A 297 -20.98 8.15 1.36
C ILE A 297 -20.42 8.93 0.17
N MET A 298 -20.88 8.62 -1.04
CA MET A 298 -20.45 9.31 -2.26
C MET A 298 -20.76 10.80 -2.23
N GLU A 299 -21.95 11.19 -1.77
CA GLU A 299 -22.35 12.61 -1.65
C GLU A 299 -21.41 13.38 -0.73
N LYS A 300 -21.07 12.83 0.45
CA LYS A 300 -20.14 13.46 1.38
C LYS A 300 -18.73 13.56 0.82
N SER A 301 -18.21 12.49 0.21
CA SER A 301 -16.92 12.46 -0.47
C SER A 301 -16.84 13.56 -1.53
N ILE A 302 -17.79 13.59 -2.45
CA ILE A 302 -17.84 14.57 -3.55
C ILE A 302 -18.02 16.00 -3.04
N GLN A 303 -18.88 16.20 -2.03
CA GLN A 303 -19.12 17.53 -1.47
C GLN A 303 -17.84 18.10 -0.83
N ASN A 304 -17.08 17.29 -0.12
CA ASN A 304 -15.93 17.71 0.64
C ASN A 304 -14.63 17.70 -0.19
N TYR A 305 -14.43 16.66 -1.01
CA TYR A 305 -13.16 16.37 -1.69
C TYR A 305 -13.32 16.08 -3.19
N GLY A 306 -14.50 16.35 -3.77
CA GLY A 306 -14.75 16.24 -5.20
C GLY A 306 -14.51 17.56 -5.94
N TYR A 307 -13.66 17.55 -6.99
CA TYR A 307 -13.33 18.72 -7.78
C TYR A 307 -13.34 18.42 -9.27
N ILE A 308 -13.77 19.38 -10.06
CA ILE A 308 -13.56 19.43 -11.51
C ILE A 308 -12.72 20.68 -11.79
N LEU A 309 -11.49 20.49 -12.25
CA LEU A 309 -10.51 21.53 -12.47
C LEU A 309 -10.37 21.78 -13.97
N ILE A 310 -10.60 23.01 -14.39
CA ILE A 310 -10.47 23.43 -15.78
C ILE A 310 -9.11 24.11 -15.94
N ALA A 311 -8.19 23.43 -16.62
CA ALA A 311 -6.88 23.94 -16.98
C ALA A 311 -6.95 24.72 -18.31
N LYS A 312 -6.08 25.70 -18.49
CA LYS A 312 -5.97 26.48 -19.71
C LYS A 312 -5.45 25.66 -20.90
N ASP A 313 -4.58 24.68 -20.61
CA ASP A 313 -3.97 23.77 -21.58
C ASP A 313 -3.53 22.46 -20.92
N MET A 314 -3.06 21.49 -21.69
CA MET A 314 -2.63 20.19 -21.20
C MET A 314 -1.33 20.26 -20.39
N GLU A 315 -0.48 21.24 -20.60
CA GLU A 315 0.76 21.43 -19.83
C GLU A 315 0.41 21.79 -18.38
N GLU A 316 -0.46 22.78 -18.16
CA GLU A 316 -0.96 23.13 -16.83
C GLU A 316 -1.74 21.99 -16.17
N ALA A 317 -2.51 21.21 -16.96
CA ALA A 317 -3.21 20.04 -16.46
C ALA A 317 -2.24 18.96 -15.95
N VAL A 318 -1.16 18.68 -16.66
CA VAL A 318 -0.11 17.74 -16.26
C VAL A 318 0.65 18.25 -15.03
N ASP A 319 0.91 19.55 -14.94
CA ASP A 319 1.61 20.13 -13.79
C ASP A 319 0.81 19.95 -12.50
N VAL A 320 -0.50 20.22 -12.52
CA VAL A 320 -1.34 20.02 -11.33
C VAL A 320 -1.49 18.54 -10.96
N VAL A 321 -1.57 17.65 -11.94
CA VAL A 321 -1.56 16.19 -11.71
C VAL A 321 -0.29 15.78 -10.97
N ASN A 322 0.87 16.22 -11.43
CA ASN A 322 2.15 15.93 -10.78
C ASN A 322 2.25 16.54 -9.39
N GLU A 323 1.62 17.69 -9.17
CA GLU A 323 1.66 18.35 -7.85
C GLU A 323 0.76 17.68 -6.84
N ILE A 324 -0.43 17.23 -7.22
CA ILE A 324 -1.34 16.48 -6.35
C ILE A 324 -0.80 15.07 -6.09
N ALA A 325 -0.24 14.42 -7.12
CA ALA A 325 0.35 13.08 -7.01
C ALA A 325 -0.63 12.06 -6.42
N SER A 326 -1.79 11.89 -7.08
CA SER A 326 -2.89 11.04 -6.64
C SER A 326 -2.52 9.55 -6.60
N GLU A 327 -3.23 8.80 -5.80
CA GLU A 327 -3.16 7.33 -5.71
C GLU A 327 -3.44 6.66 -7.06
N HIS A 328 -4.61 6.92 -7.63
CA HIS A 328 -5.00 6.44 -8.96
C HIS A 328 -5.03 7.62 -9.93
N LEU A 329 -4.38 7.48 -11.07
CA LEU A 329 -4.42 8.43 -12.17
C LEU A 329 -4.90 7.76 -13.45
N GLU A 330 -6.06 8.16 -13.92
CA GLU A 330 -6.57 7.79 -15.25
C GLU A 330 -6.25 8.88 -16.26
N ILE A 331 -5.71 8.50 -17.40
CA ILE A 331 -5.40 9.41 -18.52
C ILE A 331 -6.32 9.06 -19.69
N VAL A 332 -7.38 9.85 -19.83
CA VAL A 332 -8.42 9.67 -20.84
C VAL A 332 -8.35 10.81 -21.85
N THR A 333 -7.26 10.83 -22.60
CA THR A 333 -6.98 11.82 -23.65
C THR A 333 -6.88 11.13 -25.02
N LYS A 334 -6.92 11.91 -26.08
CA LYS A 334 -6.77 11.42 -27.46
C LYS A 334 -5.51 10.57 -27.68
N ASP A 335 -4.42 10.92 -26.98
CA ASP A 335 -3.15 10.16 -26.99
C ASP A 335 -2.64 9.99 -25.56
N PRO A 336 -3.16 8.99 -24.82
CA PRO A 336 -2.81 8.80 -23.42
C PRO A 336 -1.35 8.43 -23.22
N PHE A 337 -0.70 7.71 -24.16
CA PHE A 337 0.72 7.37 -24.09
C PHE A 337 1.61 8.61 -24.18
N LYS A 338 1.26 9.55 -25.06
CA LYS A 338 1.96 10.84 -25.17
C LYS A 338 1.76 11.66 -23.91
N THR A 339 0.53 11.77 -23.41
CA THR A 339 0.23 12.52 -22.18
C THR A 339 0.99 11.93 -20.99
N MET A 340 1.06 10.60 -20.87
CA MET A 340 1.80 9.92 -19.81
C MET A 340 3.28 10.33 -19.73
N THR A 341 3.91 10.72 -20.84
CA THR A 341 5.33 11.11 -20.81
C THR A 341 5.61 12.35 -19.94
N GLY A 342 4.59 13.17 -19.68
CA GLY A 342 4.68 14.32 -18.76
C GLY A 342 4.40 13.98 -17.32
N ILE A 343 3.87 12.79 -17.00
CA ILE A 343 3.52 12.38 -15.65
C ILE A 343 4.76 11.85 -14.92
N ARG A 344 4.98 12.35 -13.72
CA ARG A 344 6.10 11.96 -12.84
C ARG A 344 5.61 11.35 -11.52
N ASN A 345 4.43 11.73 -11.06
CA ASN A 345 3.95 11.42 -9.72
C ASN A 345 2.51 10.88 -9.81
N ALA A 346 2.36 9.57 -9.69
CA ALA A 346 1.08 8.89 -9.51
C ALA A 346 1.34 7.53 -8.84
N GLY A 347 0.40 7.04 -8.06
CA GLY A 347 0.50 5.69 -7.48
C GLY A 347 0.34 4.62 -8.56
N ALA A 348 -0.74 4.68 -9.34
CA ALA A 348 -0.95 3.86 -10.53
C ALA A 348 -1.43 4.72 -11.70
N ILE A 349 -1.06 4.35 -12.93
CA ILE A 349 -1.43 5.08 -14.14
C ILE A 349 -2.25 4.16 -15.05
N PHE A 350 -3.47 4.59 -15.38
CA PHE A 350 -4.41 3.90 -16.24
C PHE A 350 -4.53 4.66 -17.57
N LEU A 351 -4.39 3.95 -18.68
CA LEU A 351 -4.30 4.58 -20.00
C LEU A 351 -5.50 4.24 -20.88
N GLY A 352 -6.27 5.27 -21.24
CA GLY A 352 -7.42 5.18 -22.15
C GLY A 352 -8.72 4.77 -21.47
N GLU A 353 -9.82 4.93 -22.19
CA GLU A 353 -11.19 4.87 -21.69
C GLU A 353 -11.67 3.48 -21.20
N TYR A 354 -10.93 2.41 -21.50
CA TYR A 354 -11.23 1.05 -21.05
C TYR A 354 -10.32 0.57 -19.92
N SER A 355 -9.50 1.47 -19.37
CA SER A 355 -8.58 1.17 -18.26
C SER A 355 -9.04 1.91 -17.00
N SER A 356 -10.15 1.47 -16.44
CA SER A 356 -10.73 2.06 -15.24
C SER A 356 -10.08 1.54 -13.95
N GLU A 357 -10.18 2.30 -12.87
CA GLU A 357 -9.63 1.96 -11.55
C GLU A 357 -10.07 0.57 -11.06
N PRO A 358 -11.36 0.14 -11.14
CA PRO A 358 -11.75 -1.19 -10.68
C PRO A 358 -11.04 -2.34 -11.43
N LEU A 359 -10.63 -2.13 -12.68
CA LEU A 359 -9.80 -3.11 -13.39
C LEU A 359 -8.47 -3.34 -12.69
N GLY A 360 -7.82 -2.26 -12.23
CA GLY A 360 -6.59 -2.33 -11.46
C GLY A 360 -6.79 -2.97 -10.11
N ASP A 361 -7.83 -2.58 -9.39
CA ASP A 361 -8.11 -3.04 -8.05
C ASP A 361 -8.37 -4.54 -7.95
N TYR A 362 -8.96 -5.13 -8.98
CA TYR A 362 -9.39 -6.52 -8.91
C TYR A 362 -8.66 -7.48 -9.84
N PHE A 363 -8.23 -7.05 -11.04
CA PHE A 363 -7.97 -8.05 -12.08
C PHE A 363 -6.75 -7.83 -12.97
N ALA A 364 -6.26 -6.58 -13.13
CA ALA A 364 -5.17 -6.29 -14.07
C ALA A 364 -3.82 -6.91 -13.68
N GLY A 365 -3.57 -7.07 -12.39
CA GLY A 365 -2.34 -7.66 -11.86
C GLY A 365 -1.40 -6.73 -11.11
N PRO A 366 -1.22 -5.45 -11.50
CA PRO A 366 -0.55 -4.46 -10.67
C PRO A 366 -1.20 -4.34 -9.28
N ASN A 367 -0.40 -3.95 -8.28
CA ASN A 367 -0.88 -3.88 -6.91
C ASN A 367 -1.78 -2.66 -6.66
N HIS A 368 -2.84 -2.86 -5.91
CA HIS A 368 -3.75 -1.79 -5.48
C HIS A 368 -3.39 -1.16 -4.12
N VAL A 369 -2.36 -1.66 -3.43
CA VAL A 369 -1.82 -1.00 -2.24
C VAL A 369 -0.87 0.10 -2.71
N LEU A 370 -1.41 1.30 -2.81
CA LEU A 370 -0.82 2.44 -3.49
C LEU A 370 -0.47 3.56 -2.50
N PRO A 371 0.48 4.44 -2.84
CA PRO A 371 0.76 5.64 -2.06
C PRO A 371 -0.38 6.66 -2.18
N THR A 372 -0.83 7.21 -1.06
CA THR A 372 -1.91 8.20 -0.95
C THR A 372 -1.39 9.54 -0.43
N ASN A 373 -2.24 10.57 -0.41
CA ASN A 373 -1.93 11.92 0.15
C ASN A 373 -0.66 12.55 -0.43
N GLY A 374 -0.47 12.42 -1.74
CA GLY A 374 0.67 13.01 -2.44
C GLY A 374 2.00 12.28 -2.20
N THR A 375 2.00 11.14 -1.50
CA THR A 375 3.22 10.38 -1.23
C THR A 375 3.74 9.63 -2.45
N ALA A 376 2.97 9.56 -3.55
CA ALA A 376 3.45 9.06 -4.84
C ALA A 376 4.64 9.85 -5.41
N LYS A 377 5.01 10.99 -4.79
CA LYS A 377 6.24 11.73 -5.08
C LYS A 377 7.50 11.00 -4.63
N PHE A 378 7.41 10.04 -3.71
CA PHE A 378 8.55 9.33 -3.12
C PHE A 378 8.27 7.88 -2.68
N PHE A 379 7.03 7.43 -2.73
CA PHE A 379 6.64 6.04 -2.53
C PHE A 379 6.14 5.40 -3.83
N SER A 380 6.24 4.08 -3.90
CA SER A 380 5.73 3.23 -4.98
C SER A 380 4.56 2.36 -4.50
N PRO A 381 3.81 1.72 -5.41
CA PRO A 381 2.92 0.61 -5.07
C PRO A 381 3.66 -0.49 -4.31
N LEU A 382 2.93 -1.27 -3.52
CA LEU A 382 3.48 -2.46 -2.87
C LEU A 382 3.98 -3.45 -3.93
N GLU A 383 5.24 -3.84 -3.85
CA GLU A 383 5.89 -4.69 -4.85
C GLU A 383 6.81 -5.75 -4.23
N VAL A 384 7.41 -6.59 -5.06
CA VAL A 384 8.32 -7.66 -4.61
C VAL A 384 9.53 -7.09 -3.85
N ASP A 385 10.03 -5.92 -4.23
CA ASP A 385 11.16 -5.25 -3.54
C ASP A 385 10.85 -4.90 -2.08
N ASP A 386 9.57 -4.76 -1.71
CA ASP A 386 9.13 -4.53 -0.33
C ASP A 386 9.35 -5.73 0.60
N PHE A 387 9.47 -6.91 0.04
CA PHE A 387 9.59 -8.18 0.77
C PHE A 387 10.98 -8.79 0.70
N ILE A 388 11.96 -8.05 0.21
CA ILE A 388 13.36 -8.46 0.15
C ILE A 388 14.25 -7.46 0.87
N LYS A 389 15.42 -7.92 1.27
CA LYS A 389 16.52 -7.06 1.74
C LYS A 389 17.76 -7.29 0.88
N LYS A 390 18.57 -6.26 0.75
CA LYS A 390 19.76 -6.22 -0.10
C LYS A 390 20.98 -5.98 0.80
N SER A 391 21.96 -6.90 0.74
CA SER A 391 23.22 -6.76 1.47
C SER A 391 24.38 -6.60 0.49
N SER A 392 25.25 -5.63 0.72
CA SER A 392 26.45 -5.47 -0.06
C SER A 392 27.44 -6.59 0.22
N ILE A 393 28.08 -7.11 -0.83
CA ILE A 393 29.14 -8.10 -0.77
C ILE A 393 30.43 -7.42 -1.24
N ILE A 394 31.46 -7.47 -0.39
CA ILE A 394 32.75 -6.85 -0.62
C ILE A 394 33.82 -7.90 -0.34
N SER A 395 34.61 -8.24 -1.35
CA SER A 395 35.79 -9.11 -1.23
C SER A 395 36.96 -8.51 -1.99
N TYR A 396 38.10 -8.40 -1.33
CA TYR A 396 39.34 -7.90 -1.91
C TYR A 396 40.43 -8.92 -1.72
N SER A 397 41.27 -9.15 -2.77
CA SER A 397 42.54 -9.84 -2.60
C SER A 397 43.54 -8.95 -1.87
N ARG A 398 44.59 -9.55 -1.35
CA ARG A 398 45.73 -8.78 -0.75
C ARG A 398 46.33 -7.80 -1.76
N GLU A 399 46.46 -8.23 -2.99
CA GLU A 399 47.05 -7.45 -4.10
C GLU A 399 46.15 -6.24 -4.42
N ALA A 400 44.84 -6.45 -4.55
CA ALA A 400 43.90 -5.37 -4.83
C ALA A 400 43.81 -4.36 -3.66
N LEU A 401 43.86 -4.83 -2.42
CA LEU A 401 43.87 -3.93 -1.27
C LEU A 401 45.17 -3.17 -1.16
N CYS A 402 46.32 -3.78 -1.54
CA CYS A 402 47.63 -3.14 -1.55
C CYS A 402 47.70 -1.88 -2.43
N GLU A 403 46.90 -1.82 -3.49
CA GLU A 403 46.88 -0.65 -4.38
C GLU A 403 46.20 0.59 -3.76
N ILE A 404 45.30 0.39 -2.77
CA ILE A 404 44.47 1.47 -2.24
C ILE A 404 44.61 1.66 -0.72
N HIS A 405 45.38 0.84 -0.01
CA HIS A 405 45.42 0.86 1.45
C HIS A 405 45.87 2.20 2.04
N GLU A 406 46.90 2.86 1.41
CA GLU A 406 47.39 4.16 1.85
C GLU A 406 46.33 5.27 1.71
N ASP A 407 45.51 5.24 0.65
CA ASP A 407 44.42 6.17 0.43
C ASP A 407 43.34 6.00 1.49
N ILE A 408 42.98 4.75 1.83
CA ILE A 408 42.02 4.46 2.89
C ILE A 408 42.55 4.97 4.26
N GLU A 409 43.83 4.71 4.58
CA GLU A 409 44.42 5.20 5.81
C GLU A 409 44.40 6.73 5.87
N LYS A 410 44.74 7.41 4.78
CA LYS A 410 44.73 8.86 4.71
C LYS A 410 43.36 9.45 4.90
N PHE A 411 42.36 8.83 4.27
CA PHE A 411 40.95 9.25 4.39
C PHE A 411 40.46 9.10 5.83
N ALA A 412 40.66 7.92 6.44
CA ALA A 412 40.30 7.66 7.81
C ALA A 412 40.95 8.61 8.83
N LYS A 413 42.24 8.93 8.62
CA LYS A 413 42.99 9.91 9.44
C LYS A 413 42.42 11.32 9.29
N ALA A 414 42.00 11.72 8.08
CA ALA A 414 41.41 13.03 7.84
C ALA A 414 40.04 13.20 8.58
N GLU A 415 39.33 12.10 8.80
CA GLU A 415 38.11 12.06 9.60
C GLU A 415 38.38 11.88 11.11
N GLY A 416 39.63 11.78 11.54
CA GLY A 416 40.04 11.54 12.93
C GLY A 416 39.82 10.09 13.40
N LEU A 417 39.57 9.16 12.48
CA LEU A 417 39.24 7.76 12.78
C LEU A 417 40.52 6.88 12.77
N THR A 418 41.34 7.02 13.78
CA THR A 418 42.64 6.33 13.83
C THR A 418 42.54 4.80 13.91
N ALA A 419 41.49 4.26 14.54
CA ALA A 419 41.21 2.82 14.57
C ALA A 419 40.85 2.25 13.19
N HIS A 420 40.14 3.02 12.35
CA HIS A 420 39.84 2.65 10.97
C HIS A 420 41.13 2.60 10.15
N ALA A 421 41.97 3.65 10.25
CA ALA A 421 43.31 3.68 9.59
C ALA A 421 44.17 2.49 10.04
N ASN A 422 44.22 2.20 11.35
CA ASN A 422 45.01 1.08 11.89
C ASN A 422 44.49 -0.28 11.40
N SER A 423 43.17 -0.44 11.26
CA SER A 423 42.55 -1.69 10.73
C SER A 423 43.07 -2.03 9.33
N ILE A 424 43.36 -1.05 8.48
CA ILE A 424 43.94 -1.27 7.16
C ILE A 424 45.47 -1.50 7.27
N LYS A 425 46.15 -0.66 8.04
CA LYS A 425 47.64 -0.67 8.19
C LYS A 425 48.13 -2.04 8.65
N VAL A 426 47.57 -2.64 9.67
CA VAL A 426 48.02 -3.93 10.25
C VAL A 426 47.94 -5.11 9.27
N ARG A 427 47.19 -5.01 8.19
CA ARG A 427 47.10 -6.05 7.15
C ARG A 427 48.38 -6.10 6.28
N PHE A 428 49.24 -5.08 6.36
CA PHE A 428 50.50 -4.95 5.60
C PHE A 428 51.72 -4.85 6.51
N GLU A 429 51.54 -4.85 7.83
CA GLU A 429 52.65 -4.99 8.79
C GLU A 429 53.23 -6.41 8.69
N LYS A 430 54.56 -6.53 8.84
CA LYS A 430 55.28 -7.81 8.82
C LYS A 430 55.24 -8.48 10.19
#